data_6aea9a41c1ca53a418fb0c7c9697db6a
#
_entry.id   6aea9a41c1ca53a418fb0c7c9697db6a
#
_cell.length_a   1.000
_cell.length_b   1.000
_cell.length_c   1.000
_cell.angle_alpha   90.00
_cell.angle_beta   90.00
_cell.angle_gamma   90.00
#
_symmetry.space_group_name_H-M   'P 1'
#
loop_
_entity.id
_entity.type
_entity.pdbx_description
1 polymer ?
#
loop_
_entity_poly.entity_id
_entity_poly.type
_entity_poly.pdbx_seq_one_letter_code
_entity_poly.pdbx_strand_id
1 'polypeptide(L)'
;MEHTVDIQAVESKLNFIFSHPRLLITALTHPSYRNEFPSVSEDSERLEFLGDAVLGLVVTEHLFLLFPSLNEGLLSTTRSALVNAEACFGYTQKLDLGEHLLIGRGEKMQSERGKISAYANLFEAVLGAVYLDGGLSPVRQIVVPLLPDKEAISPLMLVNPKNRLQQLTQQTLKVLPTYTALPWSSENGTPGYHVQVFVNEEIWGEGFAGSK
;
A
#
# COMPACT_ATOMS: atom_id res chain seq x y z
N MET A 1 -20.85 -3.75 -26.32
CA MET A 1 -19.59 -4.41 -26.74
C MET A 1 -18.94 -4.90 -25.48
N GLU A 2 -18.79 -6.22 -25.32
CA GLU A 2 -17.96 -6.79 -24.26
C GLU A 2 -16.54 -6.31 -24.51
N HIS A 3 -15.92 -5.67 -23.52
CA HIS A 3 -14.51 -5.31 -23.60
C HIS A 3 -13.70 -6.61 -23.52
N THR A 4 -13.06 -6.97 -24.61
CA THR A 4 -12.09 -8.07 -24.64
C THR A 4 -10.80 -7.60 -24.00
N VAL A 5 -10.38 -8.28 -22.93
CA VAL A 5 -9.07 -8.04 -22.31
C VAL A 5 -7.98 -8.58 -23.21
N ASP A 6 -6.97 -7.78 -23.49
CA ASP A 6 -5.74 -8.26 -24.14
C ASP A 6 -4.83 -8.93 -23.09
N ILE A 7 -5.05 -10.24 -22.92
CA ILE A 7 -4.32 -11.07 -21.96
C ILE A 7 -2.82 -11.04 -22.25
N GLN A 8 -2.41 -11.16 -23.52
CA GLN A 8 -1.00 -11.20 -23.91
C GLN A 8 -0.27 -9.88 -23.60
N ALA A 9 -0.94 -8.75 -23.76
CA ALA A 9 -0.38 -7.45 -23.37
C ALA A 9 -0.12 -7.39 -21.86
N VAL A 10 -1.05 -7.86 -21.03
CA VAL A 10 -0.87 -7.87 -19.57
C VAL A 10 0.22 -8.86 -19.15
N GLU A 11 0.23 -10.07 -19.70
CA GLU A 11 1.26 -11.08 -19.44
C GLU A 11 2.67 -10.55 -19.77
N SER A 12 2.80 -9.82 -20.87
CA SER A 12 4.08 -9.20 -21.27
C SER A 12 4.52 -8.14 -20.25
N LYS A 13 3.61 -7.31 -19.73
CA LYS A 13 3.89 -6.29 -18.71
C LYS A 13 4.29 -6.92 -17.37
N LEU A 14 3.70 -8.06 -17.02
CA LEU A 14 4.01 -8.81 -15.79
C LEU A 14 5.25 -9.70 -15.95
N ASN A 15 5.73 -9.93 -17.16
CA ASN A 15 6.71 -10.98 -17.49
C ASN A 15 6.31 -12.36 -16.92
N PHE A 16 5.00 -12.66 -17.00
CA PHE A 16 4.42 -13.89 -16.46
C PHE A 16 3.29 -14.38 -17.38
N ILE A 17 3.33 -15.65 -17.80
CA ILE A 17 2.32 -16.28 -18.64
C ILE A 17 1.42 -17.15 -17.75
N PHE A 18 0.11 -16.88 -17.79
CA PHE A 18 -0.88 -17.62 -17.02
C PHE A 18 -1.19 -18.98 -17.62
N SER A 19 -1.07 -20.03 -16.80
CA SER A 19 -1.59 -21.37 -17.13
C SER A 19 -3.12 -21.39 -17.11
N HIS A 20 -3.71 -20.52 -16.27
CA HIS A 20 -5.15 -20.36 -16.13
C HIS A 20 -5.56 -18.89 -16.37
N PRO A 21 -5.69 -18.46 -17.66
CA PRO A 21 -5.96 -17.05 -18.01
C PRO A 21 -7.22 -16.46 -17.36
N ARG A 22 -8.16 -17.32 -16.95
CA ARG A 22 -9.38 -16.90 -16.24
C ARG A 22 -9.05 -16.18 -14.92
N LEU A 23 -7.98 -16.55 -14.22
CA LEU A 23 -7.55 -15.86 -13.00
C LEU A 23 -7.20 -14.40 -13.28
N LEU A 24 -6.49 -14.14 -14.38
CA LEU A 24 -6.16 -12.78 -14.80
C LEU A 24 -7.42 -11.99 -15.17
N ILE A 25 -8.33 -12.57 -15.95
CA ILE A 25 -9.59 -11.91 -16.32
C ILE A 25 -10.39 -11.54 -15.06
N THR A 26 -10.49 -12.45 -14.09
CA THR A 26 -11.15 -12.19 -12.80
C THR A 26 -10.46 -11.04 -12.06
N ALA A 27 -9.12 -11.02 -11.99
CA ALA A 27 -8.37 -9.95 -11.35
C ALA A 27 -8.57 -8.57 -12.00
N LEU A 28 -8.75 -8.54 -13.31
CA LEU A 28 -9.01 -7.32 -14.09
C LEU A 28 -10.49 -6.89 -14.07
N THR A 29 -11.37 -7.64 -13.42
CA THR A 29 -12.81 -7.37 -13.38
C THR A 29 -13.20 -6.67 -12.09
N HIS A 30 -13.44 -5.35 -12.14
CA HIS A 30 -13.93 -4.59 -11.00
C HIS A 30 -15.36 -5.01 -10.61
N PRO A 31 -15.76 -4.99 -9.32
CA PRO A 31 -17.12 -5.33 -8.89
C PRO A 31 -18.23 -4.58 -9.64
N SER A 32 -18.01 -3.29 -9.95
CA SER A 32 -18.98 -2.48 -10.71
C SER A 32 -19.21 -3.02 -12.13
N TYR A 33 -18.19 -3.61 -12.75
CA TYR A 33 -18.35 -4.23 -14.08
C TYR A 33 -19.22 -5.49 -13.99
N ARG A 34 -18.96 -6.36 -13.00
CA ARG A 34 -19.82 -7.53 -12.76
C ARG A 34 -21.27 -7.13 -12.47
N ASN A 35 -21.51 -6.05 -11.71
CA ASN A 35 -22.86 -5.57 -11.41
C ASN A 35 -23.58 -5.06 -12.67
N GLU A 36 -22.88 -4.50 -13.63
CA GLU A 36 -23.44 -3.99 -14.89
C GLU A 36 -23.63 -5.13 -15.92
N PHE A 37 -22.79 -6.17 -15.87
CA PHE A 37 -22.81 -7.29 -16.81
C PHE A 37 -23.06 -8.62 -16.08
N PRO A 38 -24.33 -9.05 -15.90
CA PRO A 38 -24.68 -10.27 -15.14
C PRO A 38 -24.14 -11.58 -15.72
N SER A 39 -23.67 -11.59 -16.97
CA SER A 39 -22.97 -12.72 -17.57
C SER A 39 -21.59 -12.97 -16.94
N VAL A 40 -21.01 -11.98 -16.28
CA VAL A 40 -19.73 -12.08 -15.57
C VAL A 40 -19.97 -12.65 -14.18
N SER A 41 -19.45 -13.84 -13.92
CA SER A 41 -19.72 -14.60 -12.70
C SER A 41 -18.85 -14.20 -11.50
N GLU A 42 -17.66 -13.65 -11.74
CA GLU A 42 -16.65 -13.39 -10.72
C GLU A 42 -16.01 -12.01 -10.91
N ASP A 43 -15.58 -11.40 -9.82
CA ASP A 43 -14.84 -10.14 -9.79
C ASP A 43 -13.55 -10.25 -8.97
N SER A 44 -12.82 -9.13 -8.86
CA SER A 44 -11.50 -9.06 -8.28
C SER A 44 -11.45 -9.11 -6.75
N GLU A 45 -12.55 -8.90 -6.01
CA GLU A 45 -12.52 -8.69 -4.54
C GLU A 45 -11.83 -9.83 -3.77
N ARG A 46 -12.09 -11.09 -4.16
CA ARG A 46 -11.46 -12.23 -3.47
C ARG A 46 -9.97 -12.37 -3.79
N LEU A 47 -9.58 -12.00 -4.99
CA LEU A 47 -8.17 -12.00 -5.40
C LEU A 47 -7.41 -10.84 -4.77
N GLU A 48 -8.03 -9.67 -4.64
CA GLU A 48 -7.54 -8.52 -3.90
C GLU A 48 -7.23 -8.89 -2.44
N PHE A 49 -8.19 -9.50 -1.74
CA PHE A 49 -7.99 -9.97 -0.36
C PHE A 49 -6.79 -10.91 -0.21
N LEU A 50 -6.61 -11.84 -1.15
CA LEU A 50 -5.45 -12.74 -1.16
C LEU A 50 -4.16 -12.01 -1.51
N GLY A 51 -4.22 -11.13 -2.51
CA GLY A 51 -3.09 -10.38 -3.03
C GLY A 51 -2.49 -9.42 -2.03
N ASP A 52 -3.31 -8.73 -1.21
CA ASP A 52 -2.83 -7.89 -0.09
C ASP A 52 -1.95 -8.72 0.87
N ALA A 53 -2.40 -9.89 1.28
CA ALA A 53 -1.62 -10.77 2.16
C ALA A 53 -0.32 -11.24 1.50
N VAL A 54 -0.34 -11.57 0.21
CA VAL A 54 0.83 -12.00 -0.56
C VAL A 54 1.82 -10.86 -0.76
N LEU A 55 1.34 -9.66 -1.11
CA LEU A 55 2.16 -8.44 -1.20
C LEU A 55 2.83 -8.14 0.14
N GLY A 56 2.04 -8.16 1.22
CA GLY A 56 2.53 -7.97 2.57
C GLY A 56 3.65 -8.95 2.94
N LEU A 57 3.51 -10.21 2.58
CA LEU A 57 4.53 -11.24 2.82
C LEU A 57 5.82 -10.94 2.02
N VAL A 58 5.71 -10.68 0.72
CA VAL A 58 6.87 -10.42 -0.15
C VAL A 58 7.64 -9.19 0.30
N VAL A 59 6.94 -8.09 0.61
CA VAL A 59 7.58 -6.86 1.09
C VAL A 59 8.20 -7.07 2.48
N THR A 60 7.55 -7.81 3.37
CA THR A 60 8.08 -8.13 4.71
C THR A 60 9.39 -8.91 4.59
N GLU A 61 9.42 -9.96 3.78
CA GLU A 61 10.63 -10.76 3.57
C GLU A 61 11.75 -9.92 2.96
N HIS A 62 11.44 -9.12 1.93
CA HIS A 62 12.40 -8.23 1.30
C HIS A 62 13.04 -7.26 2.31
N LEU A 63 12.23 -6.58 3.12
CA LEU A 63 12.72 -5.65 4.15
C LEU A 63 13.52 -6.36 5.24
N PHE A 64 13.10 -7.52 5.68
CA PHE A 64 13.79 -8.32 6.70
C PHE A 64 15.21 -8.69 6.24
N LEU A 65 15.36 -9.10 4.98
CA LEU A 65 16.66 -9.45 4.41
C LEU A 65 17.53 -8.22 4.12
N LEU A 66 16.91 -7.12 3.66
CA LEU A 66 17.62 -5.90 3.28
C LEU A 66 18.15 -5.12 4.48
N PHE A 67 17.44 -5.19 5.63
CA PHE A 67 17.73 -4.43 6.84
C PHE A 67 17.83 -5.31 8.10
N PRO A 68 18.85 -6.18 8.21
CA PRO A 68 18.95 -7.16 9.30
C PRO A 68 19.14 -6.56 10.70
N SER A 69 19.50 -5.29 10.80
CA SER A 69 19.71 -4.59 12.09
C SER A 69 18.53 -3.73 12.53
N LEU A 70 17.47 -3.61 11.74
CA LEU A 70 16.30 -2.81 12.11
C LEU A 70 15.40 -3.56 13.09
N ASN A 71 14.80 -2.79 14.01
CA ASN A 71 13.77 -3.33 14.91
C ASN A 71 12.43 -3.51 14.20
N GLU A 72 11.55 -4.30 14.81
CA GLU A 72 10.22 -4.63 14.30
C GLU A 72 9.38 -3.38 13.97
N GLY A 73 9.37 -2.37 14.85
CA GLY A 73 8.56 -1.16 14.65
C GLY A 73 8.93 -0.38 13.38
N LEU A 74 10.23 -0.27 13.08
CA LEU A 74 10.70 0.37 11.84
C LEU A 74 10.38 -0.48 10.61
N LEU A 75 10.57 -1.80 10.69
CA LEU A 75 10.20 -2.71 9.60
C LEU A 75 8.70 -2.63 9.30
N SER A 76 7.84 -2.64 10.32
CA SER A 76 6.38 -2.55 10.16
C SER A 76 5.94 -1.20 9.59
N THR A 77 6.53 -0.09 10.05
CA THR A 77 6.24 1.25 9.51
C THR A 77 6.66 1.35 8.04
N THR A 78 7.84 0.84 7.71
CA THR A 78 8.35 0.86 6.33
C THR A 78 7.50 -0.02 5.42
N ARG A 79 7.14 -1.21 5.87
CA ARG A 79 6.20 -2.07 5.13
C ARG A 79 4.91 -1.33 4.83
N SER A 80 4.28 -0.72 5.85
CA SER A 80 3.02 0.00 5.67
C SER A 80 3.11 1.13 4.63
N ALA A 81 4.26 1.79 4.51
CA ALA A 81 4.49 2.79 3.47
C ALA A 81 4.61 2.18 2.06
N LEU A 82 5.08 0.94 1.95
CA LEU A 82 5.31 0.26 0.67
C LEU A 82 4.13 -0.59 0.18
N VAL A 83 3.13 -0.84 1.04
CA VAL A 83 1.93 -1.63 0.68
C VAL A 83 0.63 -0.84 0.81
N ASN A 84 0.69 0.48 1.02
CA ASN A 84 -0.51 1.31 1.08
C ASN A 84 -1.10 1.57 -0.32
N ALA A 85 -2.31 2.15 -0.36
CA ALA A 85 -3.02 2.40 -1.61
C ALA A 85 -2.25 3.29 -2.59
N GLU A 86 -1.53 4.32 -2.11
CA GLU A 86 -0.72 5.19 -2.94
C GLU A 86 0.47 4.46 -3.57
N ALA A 87 1.13 3.57 -2.81
CA ALA A 87 2.21 2.74 -3.33
C ALA A 87 1.70 1.76 -4.38
N CYS A 88 0.61 1.02 -4.09
CA CYS A 88 -0.01 0.08 -5.02
C CYS A 88 -0.51 0.77 -6.30
N PHE A 89 -1.09 1.97 -6.17
CA PHE A 89 -1.43 2.81 -7.32
C PHE A 89 -0.20 3.12 -8.19
N GLY A 90 0.92 3.51 -7.57
CA GLY A 90 2.17 3.77 -8.27
C GLY A 90 2.72 2.53 -8.99
N TYR A 91 2.59 1.33 -8.39
CA TYR A 91 3.01 0.07 -9.03
C TYR A 91 2.13 -0.27 -10.22
N THR A 92 0.81 -0.07 -10.10
CA THR A 92 -0.14 -0.24 -11.22
C THR A 92 0.20 0.67 -12.39
N GLN A 93 0.59 1.93 -12.11
CA GLN A 93 1.01 2.87 -13.14
C GLN A 93 2.33 2.47 -13.81
N LYS A 94 3.33 2.03 -13.03
CA LYS A 94 4.62 1.58 -13.56
C LYS A 94 4.49 0.37 -14.49
N LEU A 95 3.49 -0.47 -14.25
CA LEU A 95 3.19 -1.65 -15.08
C LEU A 95 2.15 -1.37 -16.18
N ASP A 96 1.63 -0.13 -16.28
CA ASP A 96 0.54 0.24 -17.21
C ASP A 96 -0.66 -0.71 -17.17
N LEU A 97 -1.04 -1.22 -15.99
CA LEU A 97 -2.15 -2.18 -15.85
C LEU A 97 -3.52 -1.50 -15.88
N GLY A 98 -3.58 -0.22 -15.54
CA GLY A 98 -4.83 0.50 -15.34
C GLY A 98 -5.73 0.57 -16.58
N GLU A 99 -5.17 0.55 -17.78
CA GLU A 99 -5.91 0.56 -19.05
C GLU A 99 -6.65 -0.75 -19.34
N HIS A 100 -6.25 -1.85 -18.66
CA HIS A 100 -6.84 -3.16 -18.81
C HIS A 100 -7.98 -3.45 -17.80
N LEU A 101 -8.22 -2.50 -16.85
CA LEU A 101 -9.25 -2.65 -15.84
C LEU A 101 -10.65 -2.61 -16.48
N LEU A 102 -11.40 -3.68 -16.31
CA LEU A 102 -12.82 -3.75 -16.66
C LEU A 102 -13.62 -3.07 -15.54
N ILE A 103 -14.18 -1.90 -15.81
CA ILE A 103 -14.94 -1.10 -14.85
C ILE A 103 -16.30 -0.72 -15.42
N GLY A 104 -17.35 -0.72 -14.60
CA GLY A 104 -18.71 -0.35 -15.00
C GLY A 104 -18.81 1.16 -15.32
N ARG A 105 -19.69 1.51 -16.26
CA ARG A 105 -19.90 2.91 -16.69
C ARG A 105 -20.40 3.83 -15.57
N GLY A 106 -21.13 3.25 -14.60
CA GLY A 106 -21.64 3.96 -13.43
C GLY A 106 -20.54 4.31 -12.42
N GLU A 107 -19.50 3.48 -12.36
CA GLU A 107 -18.32 3.68 -11.52
C GLU A 107 -17.31 4.54 -12.28
N LYS A 108 -17.67 5.81 -12.45
CA LYS A 108 -16.69 6.73 -13.02
C LYS A 108 -15.61 6.98 -11.99
N MET A 109 -14.36 6.72 -12.35
CA MET A 109 -13.17 7.17 -11.62
C MET A 109 -13.11 8.71 -11.63
N GLN A 110 -14.21 9.35 -11.14
CA GLN A 110 -14.43 10.81 -11.23
C GLN A 110 -13.59 11.57 -10.22
N SER A 111 -13.12 10.89 -9.16
CA SER A 111 -12.23 11.48 -8.18
C SER A 111 -10.85 10.81 -8.24
N GLU A 112 -9.81 11.59 -8.00
CA GLU A 112 -8.45 11.09 -7.87
C GLU A 112 -8.37 9.97 -6.83
N ARG A 113 -9.07 10.13 -5.71
CA ARG A 113 -9.15 9.11 -4.64
C ARG A 113 -9.80 7.80 -5.12
N GLY A 114 -10.87 7.87 -5.90
CA GLY A 114 -11.50 6.68 -6.48
C GLY A 114 -10.57 5.93 -7.43
N LYS A 115 -9.80 6.67 -8.23
CA LYS A 115 -8.79 6.11 -9.13
C LYS A 115 -7.66 5.43 -8.38
N ILE A 116 -7.16 6.08 -7.29
CA ILE A 116 -6.12 5.49 -6.44
C ILE A 116 -6.59 4.17 -5.87
N SER A 117 -7.80 4.12 -5.29
CA SER A 117 -8.36 2.90 -4.72
C SER A 117 -8.53 1.78 -5.77
N ALA A 118 -9.15 2.09 -6.91
CA ALA A 118 -9.38 1.09 -7.96
C ALA A 118 -8.08 0.49 -8.52
N TYR A 119 -7.04 1.31 -8.67
CA TYR A 119 -5.74 0.84 -9.17
C TYR A 119 -4.95 0.09 -8.11
N ALA A 120 -5.07 0.47 -6.83
CA ALA A 120 -4.47 -0.29 -5.73
C ALA A 120 -5.07 -1.69 -5.65
N ASN A 121 -6.39 -1.80 -5.64
CA ASN A 121 -7.12 -3.06 -5.60
C ASN A 121 -6.82 -3.93 -6.83
N LEU A 122 -6.68 -3.31 -8.01
CA LEU A 122 -6.25 -4.00 -9.23
C LEU A 122 -4.88 -4.66 -9.07
N PHE A 123 -3.89 -3.92 -8.54
CA PHE A 123 -2.55 -4.46 -8.32
C PHE A 123 -2.58 -5.68 -7.41
N GLU A 124 -3.25 -5.55 -6.27
CA GLU A 124 -3.39 -6.64 -5.30
C GLU A 124 -4.10 -7.84 -5.93
N ALA A 125 -5.20 -7.62 -6.65
CA ALA A 125 -5.94 -8.70 -7.32
C ALA A 125 -5.07 -9.45 -8.36
N VAL A 126 -4.27 -8.72 -9.14
CA VAL A 126 -3.33 -9.31 -10.11
C VAL A 126 -2.28 -10.14 -9.39
N LEU A 127 -1.72 -9.66 -8.27
CA LEU A 127 -0.76 -10.45 -7.47
C LEU A 127 -1.42 -11.71 -6.88
N GLY A 128 -2.67 -11.62 -6.42
CA GLY A 128 -3.45 -12.78 -5.99
C GLY A 128 -3.63 -13.82 -7.09
N ALA A 129 -3.91 -13.38 -8.31
CA ALA A 129 -4.04 -14.24 -9.49
C ALA A 129 -2.70 -14.92 -9.85
N VAL A 130 -1.60 -14.15 -9.89
CA VAL A 130 -0.24 -14.68 -10.14
C VAL A 130 0.15 -15.70 -9.09
N TYR A 131 -0.17 -15.42 -7.82
CA TYR A 131 0.11 -16.34 -6.72
C TYR A 131 -0.63 -17.67 -6.85
N LEU A 132 -1.91 -17.65 -7.20
CA LEU A 132 -2.70 -18.88 -7.38
C LEU A 132 -2.23 -19.71 -8.58
N ASP A 133 -1.75 -19.06 -9.62
CA ASP A 133 -1.31 -19.73 -10.86
C ASP A 133 0.14 -20.22 -10.79
N GLY A 134 1.05 -19.43 -10.20
CA GLY A 134 2.50 -19.67 -10.25
C GLY A 134 3.22 -19.71 -8.90
N GLY A 135 2.49 -19.48 -7.79
CA GLY A 135 3.08 -19.42 -6.45
C GLY A 135 3.85 -18.14 -6.16
N LEU A 136 4.63 -18.14 -5.10
CA LEU A 136 5.27 -16.93 -4.56
C LEU A 136 6.46 -16.41 -5.41
N SER A 137 7.13 -17.31 -6.13
CA SER A 137 8.34 -16.94 -6.91
C SER A 137 8.07 -15.89 -7.99
N PRO A 138 7.07 -16.04 -8.89
CA PRO A 138 6.75 -15.02 -9.87
C PRO A 138 6.24 -13.73 -9.22
N VAL A 139 5.50 -13.80 -8.11
CA VAL A 139 5.09 -12.57 -7.39
C VAL A 139 6.30 -11.77 -6.94
N ARG A 140 7.34 -12.41 -6.39
CA ARG A 140 8.58 -11.72 -6.03
C ARG A 140 9.27 -11.07 -7.23
N GLN A 141 9.30 -11.77 -8.37
CA GLN A 141 9.89 -11.24 -9.60
C GLN A 141 9.16 -10.00 -10.12
N ILE A 142 7.87 -9.88 -9.88
CA ILE A 142 7.07 -8.71 -10.23
C ILE A 142 7.27 -7.59 -9.19
N VAL A 143 7.14 -7.90 -7.90
CA VAL A 143 7.06 -6.88 -6.83
C VAL A 143 8.42 -6.27 -6.53
N VAL A 144 9.48 -7.08 -6.35
CA VAL A 144 10.77 -6.57 -5.87
C VAL A 144 11.37 -5.49 -6.77
N PRO A 145 11.32 -5.59 -8.12
CA PRO A 145 11.81 -4.54 -9.01
C PRO A 145 10.99 -3.23 -8.96
N LEU A 146 9.77 -3.27 -8.43
CA LEU A 146 8.91 -2.07 -8.30
C LEU A 146 9.20 -1.30 -7.00
N LEU A 147 9.76 -1.98 -5.99
CA LEU A 147 10.10 -1.36 -4.72
C LEU A 147 11.22 -0.33 -4.91
N PRO A 148 11.24 0.73 -4.09
CA PRO A 148 12.37 1.65 -4.07
C PRO A 148 13.65 0.93 -3.67
N ASP A 149 14.79 1.43 -4.10
CA ASP A 149 16.09 0.93 -3.65
C ASP A 149 16.33 1.22 -2.16
N LYS A 150 17.37 0.61 -1.60
CA LYS A 150 17.71 0.71 -0.18
C LYS A 150 17.90 2.15 0.28
N GLU A 151 18.51 2.96 -0.56
CA GLU A 151 18.82 4.37 -0.32
C GLU A 151 17.54 5.21 -0.26
N ALA A 152 16.56 4.94 -1.10
CA ALA A 152 15.26 5.60 -1.11
C ALA A 152 14.32 5.10 0.00
N ILE A 153 14.42 3.83 0.40
CA ILE A 153 13.66 3.29 1.54
C ILE A 153 14.14 3.91 2.86
N SER A 154 15.44 4.14 3.01
CA SER A 154 16.04 4.65 4.27
C SER A 154 15.39 5.95 4.79
N PRO A 155 15.08 6.97 3.95
CA PRO A 155 14.32 8.14 4.38
C PRO A 155 12.88 7.86 4.81
N LEU A 156 12.21 6.88 4.20
CA LEU A 156 10.82 6.49 4.57
C LEU A 156 10.75 5.98 6.02
N MET A 157 11.81 5.34 6.51
CA MET A 157 11.92 4.91 7.90
C MET A 157 12.02 6.09 8.88
N LEU A 158 12.48 7.25 8.42
CA LEU A 158 12.67 8.46 9.22
C LEU A 158 11.46 9.39 9.21
N VAL A 159 10.45 9.10 8.39
CA VAL A 159 9.28 9.99 8.17
C VAL A 159 8.37 10.08 9.39
N ASN A 160 8.42 9.17 10.36
CA ASN A 160 7.66 9.33 11.60
C ASN A 160 8.54 9.98 12.70
N PRO A 161 8.40 11.32 12.94
CA PRO A 161 9.20 12.04 13.94
C PRO A 161 9.09 11.43 15.34
N LYS A 162 7.92 10.87 15.67
CA LYS A 162 7.65 10.19 16.93
C LYS A 162 8.54 8.95 17.10
N ASN A 163 8.64 8.11 16.08
CA ASN A 163 9.48 6.91 16.10
C ASN A 163 10.96 7.27 16.16
N ARG A 164 11.36 8.31 15.42
CA ARG A 164 12.75 8.82 15.44
C ARG A 164 13.14 9.34 16.83
N LEU A 165 12.28 10.12 17.46
CA LEU A 165 12.51 10.63 18.81
C LEU A 165 12.58 9.47 19.82
N GLN A 166 11.64 8.54 19.76
CA GLN A 166 11.64 7.36 20.63
C GLN A 166 12.93 6.55 20.49
N GLN A 167 13.39 6.30 19.26
CA GLN A 167 14.62 5.58 19.01
C GLN A 167 15.84 6.33 19.57
N LEU A 168 15.92 7.66 19.35
CA LEU A 168 16.99 8.51 19.85
C LEU A 168 17.05 8.47 21.37
N THR A 169 15.93 8.75 22.05
CA THR A 169 15.90 8.81 23.53
C THR A 169 16.15 7.45 24.16
N GLN A 170 15.67 6.36 23.54
CA GLN A 170 15.92 5.01 24.03
C GLN A 170 17.39 4.60 23.87
N GLN A 171 18.05 5.00 22.77
CA GLN A 171 19.45 4.69 22.52
C GLN A 171 20.38 5.52 23.41
N THR A 172 20.12 6.82 23.56
CA THR A 172 21.03 7.76 24.26
C THR A 172 20.74 7.88 25.74
N LEU A 173 19.47 7.96 26.13
CA LEU A 173 19.03 8.23 27.50
C LEU A 173 18.39 7.02 28.19
N LYS A 174 18.12 5.93 27.48
CA LYS A 174 17.42 4.72 27.98
C LYS A 174 16.01 4.97 28.49
N VAL A 175 15.35 6.04 28.00
CA VAL A 175 13.97 6.41 28.36
C VAL A 175 13.10 6.52 27.12
N LEU A 176 11.79 6.35 27.32
CA LEU A 176 10.79 6.56 26.28
C LEU A 176 10.18 7.95 26.42
N PRO A 177 9.95 8.68 25.32
CA PRO A 177 9.21 9.93 25.37
C PRO A 177 7.75 9.67 25.69
N THR A 178 7.16 10.55 26.49
CA THR A 178 5.72 10.58 26.77
C THR A 178 5.06 11.76 26.06
N TYR A 179 3.77 11.62 25.76
CA TYR A 179 3.02 12.61 25.00
C TYR A 179 1.76 12.99 25.73
N THR A 180 1.48 14.29 25.85
CA THR A 180 0.19 14.79 26.30
C THR A 180 -0.52 15.48 25.14
N ALA A 181 -1.82 15.33 25.05
CA ALA A 181 -2.64 16.00 24.06
C ALA A 181 -3.81 16.67 24.75
N LEU A 182 -3.80 18.00 24.74
CA LEU A 182 -4.87 18.85 25.32
C LEU A 182 -5.74 19.40 24.20
N PRO A 183 -7.07 19.48 24.40
CA PRO A 183 -7.94 20.18 23.46
C PRO A 183 -7.47 21.63 23.25
N TRP A 184 -7.46 22.05 22.01
CA TRP A 184 -7.07 23.39 21.59
C TRP A 184 -7.95 23.85 20.43
N SER A 185 -8.09 25.16 20.24
CA SER A 185 -8.79 25.73 19.07
C SER A 185 -7.89 26.79 18.45
N SER A 186 -7.83 26.81 17.13
CA SER A 186 -7.12 27.85 16.39
C SER A 186 -7.79 29.23 16.57
N GLU A 187 -7.10 30.30 16.22
CA GLU A 187 -7.67 31.67 16.21
C GLU A 187 -8.96 31.77 15.39
N ASN A 188 -9.12 30.94 14.39
CA ASN A 188 -10.34 30.85 13.56
C ASN A 188 -11.42 29.92 14.14
N GLY A 189 -11.27 29.43 15.37
CA GLY A 189 -12.23 28.56 16.04
C GLY A 189 -12.22 27.10 15.57
N THR A 190 -11.26 26.67 14.73
CA THR A 190 -11.13 25.27 14.30
C THR A 190 -10.65 24.43 15.48
N PRO A 191 -11.40 23.37 15.89
CA PRO A 191 -10.99 22.50 16.99
C PRO A 191 -9.78 21.65 16.60
N GLY A 192 -8.91 21.40 17.58
CA GLY A 192 -7.70 20.62 17.41
C GLY A 192 -7.11 20.19 18.74
N TYR A 193 -5.82 19.86 18.72
CA TYR A 193 -5.06 19.42 19.87
C TYR A 193 -3.74 20.17 19.94
N HIS A 194 -3.36 20.62 21.15
CA HIS A 194 -2.02 21.01 21.51
C HIS A 194 -1.32 19.77 22.07
N VAL A 195 -0.27 19.33 21.42
CA VAL A 195 0.47 18.12 21.79
C VAL A 195 1.85 18.55 22.29
N GLN A 196 2.23 18.03 23.45
CA GLN A 196 3.57 18.21 24.02
C GLN A 196 4.25 16.85 24.15
N VAL A 197 5.56 16.82 23.90
CA VAL A 197 6.41 15.66 24.11
C VAL A 197 7.36 15.90 25.26
N PHE A 198 7.45 14.93 26.16
CA PHE A 198 8.29 14.96 27.33
C PHE A 198 9.35 13.85 27.27
N VAL A 199 10.56 14.17 27.71
CA VAL A 199 11.66 13.22 27.93
C VAL A 199 12.25 13.53 29.29
N ASN A 200 12.24 12.54 30.21
CA ASN A 200 12.63 12.74 31.64
C ASN A 200 11.87 13.92 32.30
N GLU A 201 10.55 14.00 32.05
CA GLU A 201 9.68 15.06 32.61
C GLU A 201 9.94 16.49 32.06
N GLU A 202 10.92 16.66 31.18
CA GLU A 202 11.21 17.94 30.51
C GLU A 202 10.46 17.99 29.14
N ILE A 203 9.93 19.17 28.81
CA ILE A 203 9.29 19.41 27.49
C ILE A 203 10.41 19.52 26.45
N TRP A 204 10.42 18.60 25.48
CA TRP A 204 11.36 18.60 24.36
C TRP A 204 10.78 19.19 23.08
N GLY A 205 9.48 19.33 23.02
CA GLY A 205 8.81 19.95 21.90
C GLY A 205 7.29 20.02 22.07
N GLU A 206 6.68 20.84 21.24
CA GLU A 206 5.23 20.97 21.18
C GLU A 206 4.76 21.21 19.75
N GLY A 207 3.48 20.97 19.52
CA GLY A 207 2.87 21.18 18.22
C GLY A 207 1.34 21.21 18.30
N PHE A 208 0.74 21.71 17.23
CA PHE A 208 -0.71 21.84 17.09
C PHE A 208 -1.18 21.04 15.86
N ALA A 209 -2.27 20.30 16.00
CA ALA A 209 -2.82 19.48 14.91
C ALA A 209 -4.35 19.34 15.04
N GLY A 210 -5.02 19.10 13.92
CA GLY A 210 -6.47 18.84 13.88
C GLY A 210 -6.87 17.45 14.38
N SER A 211 -5.89 16.52 14.52
CA SER A 211 -6.10 15.17 15.07
C SER A 211 -4.96 14.81 16.02
N LYS A 212 -5.24 13.82 16.90
CA LYS A 212 -4.23 13.27 17.83
C LYS A 212 -3.15 12.47 17.12
#